data_32f053bdbb3ba9d9307cc2bbb004d880
#
_entry.id   32f053bdbb3ba9d9307cc2bbb004d880
#
_cell.length_a   1.000
_cell.length_b   1.000
_cell.length_c   1.000
_cell.angle_alpha   90.00
_cell.angle_beta   90.00
_cell.angle_gamma   90.00
#
_symmetry.space_group_name_H-M   'P 1'
#
loop_
_entity.id
_entity.type
_entity.pdbx_description
1 polymer ?
#
loop_
_entity_poly.entity_id
_entity_poly.type
_entity_poly.pdbx_seq_one_letter_code
_entity_poly.pdbx_strand_id
1 'polypeptide(L)'
;MNRKSFVHHALGTIGTGVLASILPNSVLATGNETGEEKSSFFLKNVKLETGFTKDDLEVTATQTALFNIQIENGLFKKISKQHGTDKAIDANENLMLPSTKDMHIHLDKTYYGGPWKAKSLRQKSVKDMIALEQKILPEMLKTSTYRAEKLIELLQSKGTDFARSHVNIEPTSQLQSLKNLQIAIENKKSSFGVEIVAFPQHGVYYTKSDQLLKEAAQMDIDFIGGVDPFTIDGSIERTIDFTVQTALDYNKGIDIHLHEMGPSGVETIKYLIAKVNENPGLMGKTYISHCFALSTLQGDDLTAIIEKLANAKIGIVSTIPIGKIYMPIPQLIKGGVNVMTGTDCVVDHWQPFGTGSMIQKANRMAEMYGKSDEYSLSRCLKIATRGLTPLDDDGKMQWPKVGDKADFILLSAASSAEVVARNTPVNALFRGGKKVYQALQA
;
A
#
# COMPACT_ATOMS: atom_id res chain seq x y z
N MET A 1 -37.70 -20.59 46.23
CA MET A 1 -38.73 -19.54 46.48
C MET A 1 -39.13 -18.92 45.12
N ASN A 2 -40.37 -19.25 44.73
CA ASN A 2 -41.05 -18.77 43.50
C ASN A 2 -41.56 -17.32 43.64
N ARG A 3 -41.62 -16.60 42.51
CA ARG A 3 -42.72 -15.66 42.10
C ARG A 3 -42.35 -15.12 40.75
N LYS A 4 -42.93 -15.55 39.66
CA LYS A 4 -44.21 -15.32 38.95
C LYS A 4 -44.40 -13.83 38.54
N SER A 5 -44.28 -13.62 37.23
CA SER A 5 -45.14 -13.00 36.22
C SER A 5 -46.07 -11.85 36.59
N PHE A 6 -46.02 -10.77 35.79
CA PHE A 6 -47.20 -10.01 35.38
C PHE A 6 -47.10 -9.57 33.92
N VAL A 7 -48.10 -10.05 33.14
CA VAL A 7 -48.43 -9.59 31.79
C VAL A 7 -49.52 -8.58 31.95
N HIS A 8 -49.43 -7.43 31.28
CA HIS A 8 -50.61 -6.65 30.94
C HIS A 8 -50.54 -6.17 29.48
N HIS A 9 -51.53 -6.61 28.73
CA HIS A 9 -51.95 -6.14 27.43
C HIS A 9 -52.52 -4.72 27.52
N ALA A 10 -52.16 -3.86 26.56
CA ALA A 10 -53.01 -2.77 26.14
C ALA A 10 -52.91 -2.65 24.61
N LEU A 11 -54.00 -2.99 23.95
CA LEU A 11 -54.33 -2.64 22.56
C LEU A 11 -54.62 -1.14 22.45
N GLY A 12 -54.08 -0.50 21.44
CA GLY A 12 -54.38 0.91 21.13
C GLY A 12 -53.99 1.28 19.71
N THR A 13 -54.91 1.10 18.80
CA THR A 13 -55.28 1.84 17.57
C THR A 13 -54.21 2.45 16.66
N ILE A 14 -54.35 2.07 15.43
CA ILE A 14 -53.84 2.48 14.14
C ILE A 14 -53.83 4.00 13.95
N GLY A 15 -52.68 4.55 13.60
CA GLY A 15 -52.51 5.87 13.00
C GLY A 15 -51.58 5.78 11.79
N THR A 16 -52.16 5.81 10.61
CA THR A 16 -51.44 5.89 9.33
C THR A 16 -50.79 7.26 9.18
N GLY A 17 -49.49 7.34 9.45
CA GLY A 17 -48.66 8.50 9.14
C GLY A 17 -47.74 8.19 7.99
N VAL A 18 -48.04 8.74 6.82
CA VAL A 18 -47.18 8.72 5.64
C VAL A 18 -45.94 9.58 5.92
N LEU A 19 -44.82 8.96 6.20
CA LEU A 19 -43.52 9.65 6.19
C LEU A 19 -42.98 9.62 4.77
N ALA A 20 -43.13 10.76 4.09
CA ALA A 20 -42.46 11.04 2.83
C ALA A 20 -40.96 11.10 3.08
N SER A 21 -40.22 10.07 2.62
CA SER A 21 -38.76 10.08 2.53
C SER A 21 -38.34 11.02 1.42
N ILE A 22 -37.72 12.14 1.78
CA ILE A 22 -37.04 13.03 0.86
C ILE A 22 -35.71 12.35 0.48
N LEU A 23 -35.71 11.70 -0.67
CA LEU A 23 -34.48 11.29 -1.34
C LEU A 23 -33.93 12.52 -2.07
N PRO A 24 -32.62 12.83 -1.96
CA PRO A 24 -32.02 13.85 -2.81
C PRO A 24 -31.96 13.34 -4.24
N ASN A 25 -32.44 14.16 -5.16
CA ASN A 25 -32.43 13.93 -6.61
C ASN A 25 -31.10 13.41 -7.13
N SER A 26 -31.09 12.18 -7.61
CA SER A 26 -30.10 11.68 -8.54
C SER A 26 -30.32 12.36 -9.88
N VAL A 27 -29.46 13.26 -10.27
CA VAL A 27 -29.38 13.78 -11.63
C VAL A 27 -28.92 12.62 -12.52
N LEU A 28 -29.86 12.04 -13.25
CA LEU A 28 -29.58 11.17 -14.39
C LEU A 28 -28.94 12.04 -15.48
N ALA A 29 -27.64 11.92 -15.64
CA ALA A 29 -26.96 12.41 -16.83
C ALA A 29 -27.13 11.38 -17.96
N THR A 30 -28.11 11.62 -18.82
CA THR A 30 -28.16 11.04 -20.16
C THR A 30 -27.24 11.85 -21.06
N GLY A 31 -26.27 11.20 -21.69
CA GLY A 31 -25.43 11.85 -22.70
C GLY A 31 -24.26 10.97 -23.09
N ASN A 32 -24.44 10.15 -24.12
CA ASN A 32 -23.34 9.62 -24.92
C ASN A 32 -22.62 10.80 -25.58
N GLU A 33 -21.36 11.03 -25.19
CA GLU A 33 -20.37 11.64 -26.08
C GLU A 33 -19.00 11.06 -25.75
N THR A 34 -18.43 10.31 -26.67
CA THR A 34 -17.06 9.85 -26.71
C THR A 34 -16.15 11.02 -27.12
N GLY A 35 -15.96 11.95 -26.21
CA GLY A 35 -14.96 12.99 -26.29
C GLY A 35 -14.21 12.99 -24.96
N GLU A 36 -12.90 12.71 -24.96
CA GLU A 36 -12.06 12.99 -23.81
C GLU A 36 -12.18 14.49 -23.51
N GLU A 37 -12.99 14.87 -22.54
CA GLU A 37 -13.00 16.23 -22.01
C GLU A 37 -11.59 16.55 -21.52
N LYS A 38 -10.90 17.46 -22.21
CA LYS A 38 -9.64 18.04 -21.78
C LYS A 38 -9.87 18.72 -20.44
N SER A 39 -9.69 17.96 -19.35
CA SER A 39 -9.85 18.51 -18.02
C SER A 39 -8.66 19.43 -17.69
N SER A 40 -8.91 20.73 -17.69
CA SER A 40 -7.92 21.72 -17.22
C SER A 40 -8.49 22.45 -16.02
N PHE A 41 -7.71 22.54 -14.96
CA PHE A 41 -8.04 23.36 -13.80
C PHE A 41 -6.79 23.97 -13.17
N PHE A 42 -7.01 24.97 -12.32
CA PHE A 42 -5.95 25.69 -11.63
C PHE A 42 -6.09 25.53 -10.13
N LEU A 43 -4.97 25.30 -9.45
CA LEU A 43 -4.83 25.44 -8.00
C LEU A 43 -4.05 26.73 -7.71
N LYS A 44 -4.51 27.54 -6.74
CA LYS A 44 -3.78 28.69 -6.22
C LYS A 44 -3.38 28.45 -4.77
N ASN A 45 -2.38 29.20 -4.30
CA ASN A 45 -1.88 29.15 -2.93
C ASN A 45 -1.44 27.74 -2.50
N VAL A 46 -0.79 27.00 -3.40
CA VAL A 46 -0.23 25.68 -3.10
C VAL A 46 1.14 25.87 -2.48
N LYS A 47 1.37 25.35 -1.27
CA LYS A 47 2.69 25.35 -0.63
C LYS A 47 3.55 24.22 -1.21
N LEU A 48 4.72 24.54 -1.74
CA LEU A 48 5.72 23.60 -2.22
C LEU A 48 7.01 23.76 -1.45
N GLU A 49 7.71 22.66 -1.20
CA GLU A 49 9.09 22.68 -0.69
C GLU A 49 10.05 23.15 -1.79
N THR A 50 10.95 24.07 -1.47
CA THR A 50 11.83 24.70 -2.44
C THR A 50 13.33 24.55 -2.14
N GLY A 51 13.67 24.09 -0.94
CA GLY A 51 15.04 23.88 -0.53
C GLY A 51 15.18 23.58 0.96
N PHE A 52 16.42 23.43 1.41
CA PHE A 52 16.76 23.34 2.81
C PHE A 52 17.47 24.60 3.30
N THR A 53 17.17 25.02 4.52
CA THR A 53 18.02 25.93 5.29
C THR A 53 19.01 25.06 6.06
N LYS A 54 20.30 25.41 5.96
CA LYS A 54 21.38 24.68 6.60
C LYS A 54 22.22 25.66 7.43
N ASP A 55 22.74 25.20 8.53
CA ASP A 55 23.89 25.79 9.21
C ASP A 55 25.13 24.90 9.01
N ASP A 56 26.18 25.12 9.78
CA ASP A 56 27.45 24.42 9.64
C ASP A 56 27.34 22.93 10.07
N LEU A 57 26.28 22.53 10.74
CA LEU A 57 26.11 21.21 11.34
C LEU A 57 25.00 20.39 10.65
N GLU A 58 23.87 21.03 10.33
CA GLU A 58 22.67 20.27 9.91
C GLU A 58 21.70 21.07 9.03
N VAL A 59 20.69 20.39 8.54
CA VAL A 59 19.49 21.03 7.95
C VAL A 59 18.59 21.46 9.11
N THR A 60 18.42 22.78 9.27
CA THR A 60 17.64 23.37 10.36
C THR A 60 16.17 23.57 10.01
N ALA A 61 15.82 23.66 8.72
CA ALA A 61 14.45 23.82 8.25
C ALA A 61 14.30 23.47 6.76
N THR A 62 13.08 23.17 6.36
CA THR A 62 12.67 23.06 4.96
C THR A 62 12.06 24.39 4.50
N GLN A 63 12.62 24.96 3.44
CA GLN A 63 12.10 26.17 2.82
C GLN A 63 10.87 25.84 1.98
N THR A 64 9.85 26.69 2.06
CA THR A 64 8.63 26.56 1.27
C THR A 64 8.25 27.90 0.63
N ALA A 65 7.45 27.81 -0.46
CA ALA A 65 6.85 29.00 -1.08
C ALA A 65 5.47 28.63 -1.66
N LEU A 66 4.65 29.66 -1.90
CA LEU A 66 3.34 29.50 -2.51
C LEU A 66 3.43 29.57 -4.04
N PHE A 67 2.72 28.67 -4.68
CA PHE A 67 2.67 28.54 -6.13
C PHE A 67 1.22 28.44 -6.62
N ASN A 68 1.03 28.81 -7.88
CA ASN A 68 -0.17 28.53 -8.66
C ASN A 68 0.17 27.46 -9.69
N ILE A 69 -0.66 26.44 -9.78
CA ILE A 69 -0.41 25.25 -10.57
C ILE A 69 -1.56 25.04 -11.54
N GLN A 70 -1.23 24.94 -12.84
CA GLN A 70 -2.16 24.48 -13.86
C GLN A 70 -1.99 22.96 -14.06
N ILE A 71 -3.10 22.24 -14.01
CA ILE A 71 -3.17 20.81 -14.30
C ILE A 71 -4.02 20.64 -15.55
N GLU A 72 -3.49 19.90 -16.52
CA GLU A 72 -4.16 19.63 -17.80
C GLU A 72 -3.93 18.18 -18.21
N ASN A 73 -4.99 17.47 -18.56
CA ASN A 73 -4.94 16.06 -18.94
C ASN A 73 -4.19 15.17 -17.95
N GLY A 74 -4.37 15.43 -16.66
CA GLY A 74 -3.74 14.66 -15.59
C GLY A 74 -2.27 14.94 -15.30
N LEU A 75 -1.68 15.96 -15.97
CA LEU A 75 -0.28 16.32 -15.82
C LEU A 75 -0.14 17.76 -15.27
N PHE A 76 0.95 18.02 -14.55
CA PHE A 76 1.34 19.38 -14.20
C PHE A 76 1.76 20.13 -15.47
N LYS A 77 0.98 21.12 -15.89
CA LYS A 77 1.22 21.90 -17.12
C LYS A 77 2.04 23.16 -16.89
N LYS A 78 1.80 23.84 -15.77
CA LYS A 78 2.50 25.07 -15.39
C LYS A 78 2.57 25.17 -13.87
N ILE A 79 3.74 25.58 -13.37
CA ILE A 79 4.00 25.84 -11.94
C ILE A 79 4.61 27.25 -11.88
N SER A 80 3.99 28.18 -11.14
CA SER A 80 4.34 29.61 -11.20
C SER A 80 4.05 30.29 -9.87
N LYS A 81 4.90 31.27 -9.51
CA LYS A 81 4.64 32.18 -8.37
C LYS A 81 3.74 33.38 -8.74
N GLN A 82 3.46 33.59 -10.03
CA GLN A 82 2.58 34.67 -10.50
C GLN A 82 1.13 34.40 -10.17
N HIS A 83 0.30 35.44 -9.99
CA HIS A 83 -1.11 35.29 -9.67
C HIS A 83 -1.84 34.36 -10.65
N GLY A 84 -2.66 33.49 -10.09
CA GLY A 84 -3.52 32.58 -10.84
C GLY A 84 -4.76 33.29 -11.39
N THR A 85 -5.60 32.54 -12.09
CA THR A 85 -6.90 33.01 -12.57
C THR A 85 -7.91 33.04 -11.43
N ASP A 86 -8.92 33.92 -11.50
CA ASP A 86 -10.01 34.00 -10.51
C ASP A 86 -10.83 32.71 -10.36
N LYS A 87 -10.75 31.82 -11.37
CA LYS A 87 -11.43 30.49 -11.37
C LYS A 87 -10.60 29.38 -10.73
N ALA A 88 -9.45 29.70 -10.10
CA ALA A 88 -8.61 28.69 -9.46
C ALA A 88 -9.21 28.16 -8.15
N ILE A 89 -9.08 26.85 -7.92
CA ILE A 89 -9.38 26.22 -6.63
C ILE A 89 -8.31 26.66 -5.64
N ASP A 90 -8.70 27.19 -4.47
CA ASP A 90 -7.74 27.60 -3.45
C ASP A 90 -7.27 26.36 -2.67
N ALA A 91 -5.97 26.14 -2.65
CA ALA A 91 -5.35 25.11 -1.84
C ALA A 91 -5.18 25.51 -0.37
N ASN A 92 -5.56 26.75 0.01
CA ASN A 92 -5.51 27.27 1.37
C ASN A 92 -4.14 27.07 2.05
N GLU A 93 -3.07 27.33 1.31
CA GLU A 93 -1.68 27.14 1.77
C GLU A 93 -1.36 25.72 2.25
N ASN A 94 -2.16 24.73 1.87
CA ASN A 94 -1.83 23.33 2.13
C ASN A 94 -0.54 22.94 1.40
N LEU A 95 0.29 22.17 2.11
CA LEU A 95 1.48 21.55 1.54
C LEU A 95 1.07 20.48 0.54
N MET A 96 1.64 20.51 -0.65
CA MET A 96 1.49 19.48 -1.67
C MET A 96 2.66 18.50 -1.58
N LEU A 97 2.35 17.23 -1.43
CA LEU A 97 3.31 16.12 -1.47
C LEU A 97 2.88 15.07 -2.50
N PRO A 98 3.81 14.24 -3.02
CA PRO A 98 3.44 13.08 -3.82
C PRO A 98 2.44 12.20 -3.06
N SER A 99 1.46 11.62 -3.76
CA SER A 99 0.57 10.62 -3.17
C SER A 99 1.37 9.40 -2.71
N THR A 100 0.90 8.76 -1.65
CA THR A 100 1.56 7.57 -1.09
C THR A 100 1.20 6.30 -1.87
N LYS A 101 2.06 5.28 -1.76
CA LYS A 101 1.92 3.99 -2.43
C LYS A 101 2.05 2.88 -1.40
N ASP A 102 1.09 1.98 -1.33
CA ASP A 102 1.12 0.81 -0.45
C ASP A 102 1.68 -0.38 -1.22
N MET A 103 2.94 -0.72 -0.97
CA MET A 103 3.64 -1.72 -1.77
C MET A 103 3.50 -3.15 -1.23
N HIS A 104 2.65 -3.37 -0.23
CA HIS A 104 2.32 -4.69 0.28
C HIS A 104 1.03 -4.66 1.09
N ILE A 105 -0.04 -5.17 0.51
CA ILE A 105 -1.35 -5.26 1.16
C ILE A 105 -2.12 -6.50 0.68
N HIS A 106 -3.10 -6.96 1.46
CA HIS A 106 -4.06 -8.00 1.10
C HIS A 106 -5.45 -7.38 0.98
N LEU A 107 -5.85 -6.97 -0.24
CA LEU A 107 -7.16 -6.37 -0.49
C LEU A 107 -8.30 -7.39 -0.50
N ASP A 108 -7.99 -8.66 -0.83
CA ASP A 108 -8.96 -9.73 -1.08
C ASP A 108 -9.59 -10.33 0.19
N LYS A 109 -8.93 -10.21 1.35
CA LYS A 109 -9.31 -10.93 2.58
C LYS A 109 -9.53 -10.04 3.81
N THR A 110 -9.70 -8.73 3.62
CA THR A 110 -9.98 -7.80 4.73
C THR A 110 -11.37 -7.99 5.33
N TYR A 111 -11.54 -7.67 6.61
CA TYR A 111 -12.83 -7.48 7.28
C TYR A 111 -13.35 -6.05 7.18
N TYR A 112 -12.54 -5.11 6.67
CA TYR A 112 -12.92 -3.70 6.57
C TYR A 112 -14.21 -3.55 5.74
N GLY A 113 -15.08 -2.63 6.14
CA GLY A 113 -16.42 -2.49 5.56
C GLY A 113 -17.48 -3.44 6.14
N GLY A 114 -17.11 -4.28 7.11
CA GLY A 114 -18.01 -5.16 7.85
C GLY A 114 -17.93 -4.95 9.36
N PRO A 115 -18.63 -5.78 10.16
CA PRO A 115 -18.55 -5.70 11.61
C PRO A 115 -17.13 -5.91 12.13
N TRP A 116 -16.77 -5.19 13.20
CA TRP A 116 -15.49 -5.33 13.88
C TRP A 116 -15.26 -6.76 14.34
N LYS A 117 -14.05 -7.25 14.11
CA LYS A 117 -13.56 -8.56 14.60
C LYS A 117 -12.12 -8.42 15.06
N ALA A 118 -11.83 -8.89 16.26
CA ALA A 118 -10.46 -9.09 16.73
C ALA A 118 -9.91 -10.45 16.29
N LYS A 119 -8.58 -10.60 16.34
CA LYS A 119 -7.91 -11.88 16.08
C LYS A 119 -8.23 -12.88 17.20
N SER A 120 -8.47 -14.13 16.82
CA SER A 120 -8.60 -15.24 17.77
C SER A 120 -7.24 -15.67 18.33
N LEU A 121 -7.19 -15.99 19.63
CA LEU A 121 -6.01 -16.54 20.29
C LEU A 121 -5.82 -18.06 20.08
N ARG A 122 -6.75 -18.69 19.36
CA ARG A 122 -6.71 -20.15 19.15
C ARG A 122 -5.65 -20.59 18.16
N GLN A 123 -5.33 -19.72 17.18
CA GLN A 123 -4.31 -19.97 16.17
C GLN A 123 -2.94 -19.56 16.70
N LYS A 124 -2.02 -20.52 16.80
CA LYS A 124 -0.68 -20.33 17.36
C LYS A 124 0.45 -20.45 16.32
N SER A 125 0.15 -21.00 15.15
CA SER A 125 1.12 -21.21 14.07
C SER A 125 0.56 -20.75 12.73
N VAL A 126 1.44 -20.60 11.72
CA VAL A 126 1.03 -20.30 10.34
C VAL A 126 0.10 -21.40 9.80
N LYS A 127 0.38 -22.68 10.09
CA LYS A 127 -0.49 -23.81 9.68
C LYS A 127 -1.86 -23.74 10.34
N ASP A 128 -1.98 -23.31 11.60
CA ASP A 128 -3.29 -23.08 12.24
C ASP A 128 -4.05 -21.96 11.55
N MET A 129 -3.35 -20.91 11.11
CA MET A 129 -3.96 -19.81 10.37
C MET A 129 -4.43 -20.25 8.99
N ILE A 130 -3.64 -21.07 8.28
CA ILE A 130 -4.05 -21.69 7.02
C ILE A 130 -5.34 -22.52 7.22
N ALA A 131 -5.37 -23.36 8.25
CA ALA A 131 -6.55 -24.18 8.57
C ALA A 131 -7.79 -23.34 8.94
N LEU A 132 -7.61 -22.19 9.59
CA LEU A 132 -8.68 -21.23 9.82
C LEU A 132 -9.15 -20.62 8.50
N GLU A 133 -8.23 -20.14 7.70
CA GLU A 133 -8.50 -19.46 6.43
C GLU A 133 -9.31 -20.35 5.48
N GLN A 134 -8.92 -21.62 5.36
CA GLN A 134 -9.69 -22.63 4.58
C GLN A 134 -11.15 -22.75 5.02
N LYS A 135 -11.46 -22.53 6.28
CA LYS A 135 -12.84 -22.57 6.80
C LYS A 135 -13.63 -21.30 6.55
N ILE A 136 -12.97 -20.13 6.60
CA ILE A 136 -13.66 -18.84 6.53
C ILE A 136 -13.72 -18.25 5.12
N LEU A 137 -12.79 -18.61 4.24
CA LEU A 137 -12.70 -18.08 2.87
C LEU A 137 -14.01 -18.24 2.07
N PRO A 138 -14.71 -19.40 2.06
CA PRO A 138 -15.95 -19.53 1.29
C PRO A 138 -17.00 -18.49 1.64
N GLU A 139 -17.08 -18.09 2.91
CA GLU A 139 -18.00 -17.02 3.35
C GLU A 139 -17.44 -15.62 3.03
N MET A 140 -16.13 -15.42 3.19
CA MET A 140 -15.49 -14.17 2.89
C MET A 140 -15.60 -13.78 1.41
N LEU A 141 -15.48 -14.76 0.51
CA LEU A 141 -15.56 -14.56 -0.94
C LEU A 141 -16.88 -13.90 -1.38
N LYS A 142 -17.97 -14.15 -0.67
CA LYS A 142 -19.28 -13.56 -1.00
C LYS A 142 -19.31 -12.04 -0.93
N THR A 143 -18.40 -11.43 -0.16
CA THR A 143 -18.34 -9.99 0.05
C THR A 143 -16.98 -9.39 -0.24
N SER A 144 -16.02 -10.17 -0.76
CA SER A 144 -14.63 -9.71 -0.92
C SER A 144 -14.49 -8.56 -1.91
N THR A 145 -15.23 -8.52 -3.02
CA THR A 145 -15.27 -7.37 -3.94
C THR A 145 -15.65 -6.08 -3.21
N TYR A 146 -16.79 -6.08 -2.50
CA TYR A 146 -17.24 -4.92 -1.73
C TYR A 146 -16.23 -4.48 -0.67
N ARG A 147 -15.63 -5.43 0.05
CA ARG A 147 -14.66 -5.14 1.11
C ARG A 147 -13.36 -4.59 0.54
N ALA A 148 -12.89 -5.12 -0.60
CA ALA A 148 -11.73 -4.58 -1.31
C ALA A 148 -11.97 -3.12 -1.73
N GLU A 149 -13.14 -2.80 -2.29
CA GLU A 149 -13.52 -1.42 -2.62
C GLU A 149 -13.53 -0.51 -1.39
N LYS A 150 -14.08 -0.97 -0.25
CA LYS A 150 -14.10 -0.20 1.00
C LYS A 150 -12.69 0.01 1.57
N LEU A 151 -11.81 -0.98 1.44
CA LEU A 151 -10.42 -0.82 1.85
C LEU A 151 -9.68 0.16 0.93
N ILE A 152 -9.91 0.12 -0.39
CA ILE A 152 -9.38 1.12 -1.32
C ILE A 152 -9.85 2.54 -0.92
N GLU A 153 -11.13 2.73 -0.59
CA GLU A 153 -11.65 4.03 -0.11
C GLU A 153 -10.95 4.49 1.19
N LEU A 154 -10.67 3.58 2.11
CA LEU A 154 -9.86 3.88 3.29
C LEU A 154 -8.46 4.33 2.91
N LEU A 155 -7.77 3.59 2.04
CA LEU A 155 -6.42 3.94 1.57
C LEU A 155 -6.40 5.33 0.93
N GLN A 156 -7.38 5.63 0.08
CA GLN A 156 -7.54 6.96 -0.53
C GLN A 156 -7.72 8.06 0.51
N SER A 157 -8.49 7.81 1.56
CA SER A 157 -8.66 8.75 2.67
C SER A 157 -7.38 9.01 3.47
N LYS A 158 -6.38 8.14 3.30
CA LYS A 158 -5.05 8.27 3.91
C LYS A 158 -3.97 8.73 2.92
N GLY A 159 -4.40 9.14 1.71
CA GLY A 159 -3.49 9.70 0.70
C GLY A 159 -2.81 8.69 -0.22
N THR A 160 -3.27 7.45 -0.20
CA THR A 160 -2.74 6.38 -1.05
C THR A 160 -3.60 6.25 -2.31
N ASP A 161 -2.99 6.26 -3.48
CA ASP A 161 -3.64 6.13 -4.79
C ASP A 161 -3.19 4.90 -5.58
N PHE A 162 -2.29 4.10 -4.99
CA PHE A 162 -1.73 2.91 -5.63
C PHE A 162 -1.37 1.86 -4.58
N ALA A 163 -1.61 0.59 -4.91
CA ALA A 163 -1.21 -0.53 -4.06
C ALA A 163 -0.65 -1.71 -4.87
N ARG A 164 0.23 -2.51 -4.22
CA ARG A 164 0.55 -3.87 -4.65
C ARG A 164 -0.20 -4.85 -3.74
N SER A 165 -1.19 -5.53 -4.30
CA SER A 165 -2.04 -6.46 -3.56
C SER A 165 -1.63 -7.91 -3.78
N HIS A 166 -1.32 -8.61 -2.70
CA HIS A 166 -1.12 -10.06 -2.69
C HIS A 166 -2.48 -10.74 -2.54
N VAL A 167 -2.91 -11.45 -3.59
CA VAL A 167 -4.22 -12.11 -3.63
C VAL A 167 -4.07 -13.61 -3.51
N ASN A 168 -4.87 -14.23 -2.66
CA ASN A 168 -4.85 -15.67 -2.40
C ASN A 168 -5.12 -16.48 -3.67
N ILE A 169 -4.17 -17.38 -3.98
CA ILE A 169 -4.30 -18.43 -5.01
C ILE A 169 -4.05 -19.77 -4.32
N GLU A 170 -5.11 -20.50 -4.01
CA GLU A 170 -5.04 -21.76 -3.25
C GLU A 170 -6.33 -22.59 -3.47
N PRO A 171 -6.33 -23.91 -3.15
CA PRO A 171 -7.43 -24.78 -3.54
C PRO A 171 -8.82 -24.43 -2.98
N THR A 172 -8.92 -23.70 -1.86
CA THR A 172 -10.22 -23.34 -1.25
C THR A 172 -10.92 -22.24 -2.04
N SER A 173 -10.20 -21.18 -2.40
CA SER A 173 -10.73 -20.08 -3.21
C SER A 173 -10.53 -20.31 -4.70
N GLN A 174 -9.61 -21.21 -5.09
CA GLN A 174 -9.15 -21.37 -6.45
C GLN A 174 -8.71 -20.02 -7.04
N LEU A 175 -9.36 -19.56 -8.12
CA LEU A 175 -9.12 -18.22 -8.70
C LEU A 175 -10.19 -17.20 -8.32
N GLN A 176 -11.11 -17.55 -7.39
CA GLN A 176 -12.23 -16.65 -7.10
C GLN A 176 -11.80 -15.41 -6.34
N SER A 177 -10.80 -15.49 -5.44
CA SER A 177 -10.20 -14.32 -4.78
C SER A 177 -9.66 -13.33 -5.82
N LEU A 178 -8.91 -13.83 -6.81
CA LEU A 178 -8.35 -13.01 -7.89
C LEU A 178 -9.46 -12.36 -8.75
N LYS A 179 -10.45 -13.14 -9.18
CA LYS A 179 -11.57 -12.62 -9.99
C LYS A 179 -12.36 -11.54 -9.25
N ASN A 180 -12.64 -11.74 -7.97
CA ASN A 180 -13.35 -10.76 -7.14
C ASN A 180 -12.52 -9.48 -6.96
N LEU A 181 -11.20 -9.60 -6.77
CA LEU A 181 -10.30 -8.45 -6.68
C LEU A 181 -10.22 -7.70 -8.02
N GLN A 182 -10.12 -8.41 -9.15
CA GLN A 182 -10.11 -7.77 -10.47
C GLN A 182 -11.39 -6.95 -10.73
N ILE A 183 -12.56 -7.42 -10.27
CA ILE A 183 -13.81 -6.65 -10.35
C ILE A 183 -13.70 -5.37 -9.51
N ALA A 184 -13.20 -5.46 -8.28
CA ALA A 184 -13.03 -4.27 -7.42
C ALA A 184 -12.05 -3.25 -8.03
N ILE A 185 -10.95 -3.74 -8.62
CA ILE A 185 -9.96 -2.90 -9.32
C ILE A 185 -10.60 -2.20 -10.52
N GLU A 186 -11.34 -2.92 -11.36
CA GLU A 186 -12.04 -2.34 -12.51
C GLU A 186 -13.01 -1.25 -12.08
N ASN A 187 -13.79 -1.47 -11.01
CA ASN A 187 -14.71 -0.48 -10.46
C ASN A 187 -13.99 0.78 -9.93
N LYS A 188 -12.71 0.67 -9.54
CA LYS A 188 -11.90 1.78 -8.97
C LYS A 188 -10.79 2.27 -9.91
N LYS A 189 -10.65 1.76 -11.12
CA LYS A 189 -9.52 2.03 -12.04
C LYS A 189 -9.27 3.50 -12.33
N SER A 190 -10.32 4.32 -12.36
CA SER A 190 -10.20 5.76 -12.61
C SER A 190 -9.61 6.54 -11.42
N SER A 191 -9.64 5.96 -10.21
CA SER A 191 -9.26 6.62 -8.96
C SER A 191 -8.15 5.91 -8.18
N PHE A 192 -7.81 4.67 -8.51
CA PHE A 192 -6.82 3.86 -7.80
C PHE A 192 -6.09 2.90 -8.74
N GLY A 193 -4.77 2.76 -8.57
CA GLY A 193 -3.95 1.81 -9.31
C GLY A 193 -3.61 0.59 -8.47
N VAL A 194 -3.50 -0.59 -9.10
CA VAL A 194 -3.12 -1.81 -8.39
C VAL A 194 -2.17 -2.63 -9.25
N GLU A 195 -1.07 -3.09 -8.64
CA GLU A 195 -0.29 -4.25 -9.09
C GLU A 195 -0.80 -5.49 -8.35
N ILE A 196 -0.93 -6.62 -9.03
CA ILE A 196 -1.45 -7.87 -8.45
C ILE A 196 -0.32 -8.90 -8.34
N VAL A 197 -0.16 -9.48 -7.15
CA VAL A 197 0.70 -10.64 -6.89
C VAL A 197 -0.19 -11.87 -6.73
N ALA A 198 -0.05 -12.88 -7.59
CA ALA A 198 -0.70 -14.17 -7.39
C ALA A 198 0.00 -14.91 -6.23
N PHE A 199 -0.63 -14.95 -5.08
CA PHE A 199 -0.01 -15.32 -3.81
C PHE A 199 -0.49 -16.68 -3.30
N PRO A 200 0.40 -17.71 -3.28
CA PRO A 200 0.06 -19.02 -2.72
C PRO A 200 0.12 -18.99 -1.19
N GLN A 201 -0.85 -18.31 -0.54
CA GLN A 201 -0.90 -18.14 0.93
C GLN A 201 -0.75 -19.46 1.69
N HIS A 202 -1.23 -20.55 1.13
CA HIS A 202 -1.20 -21.87 1.75
C HIS A 202 -0.03 -22.76 1.25
N GLY A 203 1.00 -22.15 0.64
CA GLY A 203 2.13 -22.83 0.02
C GLY A 203 1.85 -23.28 -1.42
N VAL A 204 2.92 -23.43 -2.20
CA VAL A 204 2.86 -23.94 -3.57
C VAL A 204 2.57 -25.44 -3.56
N TYR A 205 3.37 -26.22 -2.83
CA TYR A 205 3.30 -27.67 -2.79
C TYR A 205 2.55 -28.21 -1.58
N TYR A 206 2.57 -27.49 -0.46
CA TYR A 206 1.84 -27.91 0.75
C TYR A 206 0.35 -28.11 0.50
N THR A 207 -0.26 -27.25 -0.31
CA THR A 207 -1.68 -27.38 -0.68
C THR A 207 -1.89 -27.64 -2.17
N LYS A 208 -0.84 -27.95 -2.94
CA LYS A 208 -0.90 -28.23 -4.38
C LYS A 208 -1.51 -27.08 -5.18
N SER A 209 -0.99 -25.87 -4.96
CA SER A 209 -1.43 -24.64 -5.65
C SER A 209 -0.67 -24.38 -6.95
N ASP A 210 0.29 -25.21 -7.31
CA ASP A 210 1.19 -25.03 -8.45
C ASP A 210 0.45 -24.85 -9.79
N GLN A 211 -0.55 -25.69 -10.07
CA GLN A 211 -1.36 -25.56 -11.28
C GLN A 211 -2.20 -24.27 -11.27
N LEU A 212 -2.82 -23.93 -10.12
CA LEU A 212 -3.61 -22.72 -9.98
C LEU A 212 -2.77 -21.45 -10.17
N LEU A 213 -1.50 -21.45 -9.72
CA LEU A 213 -0.58 -20.35 -9.95
C LEU A 213 -0.26 -20.16 -11.44
N LYS A 214 -0.09 -21.24 -12.20
CA LYS A 214 0.08 -21.17 -13.66
C LYS A 214 -1.17 -20.65 -14.37
N GLU A 215 -2.36 -21.03 -13.90
CA GLU A 215 -3.62 -20.49 -14.41
C GLU A 215 -3.76 -19.00 -14.07
N ALA A 216 -3.44 -18.58 -12.84
CA ALA A 216 -3.41 -17.17 -12.46
C ALA A 216 -2.39 -16.37 -13.27
N ALA A 217 -1.23 -16.94 -13.60
CA ALA A 217 -0.19 -16.30 -14.39
C ALA A 217 -0.62 -15.96 -15.82
N GLN A 218 -1.63 -16.65 -16.36
CA GLN A 218 -2.24 -16.37 -17.65
C GLN A 218 -3.27 -15.22 -17.60
N MET A 219 -3.66 -14.82 -16.39
CA MET A 219 -4.58 -13.71 -16.17
C MET A 219 -3.83 -12.39 -16.05
N ASP A 220 -4.58 -11.29 -15.90
CA ASP A 220 -4.03 -9.95 -15.68
C ASP A 220 -3.51 -9.82 -14.24
N ILE A 221 -2.25 -10.22 -14.06
CA ILE A 221 -1.47 -10.09 -12.84
C ILE A 221 -0.06 -9.59 -13.19
N ASP A 222 0.66 -9.06 -12.20
CA ASP A 222 2.00 -8.47 -12.39
C ASP A 222 3.12 -9.36 -11.86
N PHE A 223 2.88 -10.10 -10.77
CA PHE A 223 3.89 -10.85 -10.04
C PHE A 223 3.41 -12.25 -9.66
N ILE A 224 4.38 -13.17 -9.64
CA ILE A 224 4.22 -14.49 -9.01
C ILE A 224 4.71 -14.39 -7.56
N GLY A 225 3.88 -14.82 -6.63
CA GLY A 225 4.17 -14.86 -5.21
C GLY A 225 4.81 -16.16 -4.74
N GLY A 226 5.14 -16.21 -3.47
CA GLY A 226 5.63 -17.37 -2.72
C GLY A 226 5.49 -17.10 -1.23
N VAL A 227 5.54 -18.13 -0.39
CA VAL A 227 5.52 -17.99 1.07
C VAL A 227 6.40 -19.05 1.74
N ASP A 228 7.35 -18.58 2.56
CA ASP A 228 8.15 -19.40 3.47
C ASP A 228 8.52 -20.79 2.90
N PRO A 229 9.38 -20.86 1.85
CA PRO A 229 9.57 -22.05 1.03
C PRO A 229 9.99 -23.29 1.82
N PHE A 230 10.83 -23.13 2.85
CA PHE A 230 11.25 -24.23 3.69
C PHE A 230 10.19 -24.65 4.72
N THR A 231 9.64 -23.69 5.46
CA THR A 231 8.71 -23.97 6.57
C THR A 231 7.36 -24.49 6.09
N ILE A 232 6.88 -23.99 4.95
CA ILE A 232 5.55 -24.37 4.41
C ILE A 232 5.69 -25.53 3.42
N ASP A 233 6.53 -25.38 2.39
CA ASP A 233 6.62 -26.37 1.28
C ASP A 233 7.69 -27.45 1.52
N GLY A 234 8.59 -27.26 2.49
CA GLY A 234 9.64 -28.24 2.85
C GLY A 234 10.89 -28.22 1.95
N SER A 235 10.97 -27.33 0.95
CA SER A 235 12.16 -27.19 0.08
C SER A 235 12.26 -25.79 -0.49
N ILE A 236 13.41 -25.17 -0.26
CA ILE A 236 13.76 -23.85 -0.82
C ILE A 236 13.87 -23.95 -2.35
N GLU A 237 14.69 -24.88 -2.82
CA GLU A 237 15.04 -25.01 -4.23
C GLU A 237 13.77 -25.27 -5.07
N ARG A 238 13.01 -26.26 -4.67
CA ARG A 238 11.82 -26.67 -5.43
C ARG A 238 10.81 -25.52 -5.55
N THR A 239 10.56 -24.78 -4.46
CA THR A 239 9.58 -23.70 -4.45
C THR A 239 10.08 -22.47 -5.19
N ILE A 240 11.34 -22.08 -4.99
CA ILE A 240 11.93 -20.93 -5.69
C ILE A 240 12.09 -21.24 -7.19
N ASP A 241 12.56 -22.42 -7.59
CA ASP A 241 12.66 -22.81 -9.00
C ASP A 241 11.32 -22.75 -9.71
N PHE A 242 10.25 -23.26 -9.06
CA PHE A 242 8.90 -23.16 -9.61
C PHE A 242 8.45 -21.70 -9.78
N THR A 243 8.66 -20.85 -8.75
CA THR A 243 8.27 -19.43 -8.77
C THR A 243 9.04 -18.69 -9.86
N VAL A 244 10.36 -18.89 -9.97
CA VAL A 244 11.21 -18.27 -10.98
C VAL A 244 10.81 -18.74 -12.39
N GLN A 245 10.65 -20.04 -12.60
CA GLN A 245 10.30 -20.59 -13.90
C GLN A 245 8.91 -20.07 -14.34
N THR A 246 7.94 -20.06 -13.43
CA THR A 246 6.59 -19.52 -13.73
C THR A 246 6.64 -18.03 -14.08
N ALA A 247 7.44 -17.23 -13.35
CA ALA A 247 7.62 -15.82 -13.66
C ALA A 247 8.25 -15.60 -15.05
N LEU A 248 9.22 -16.41 -15.43
CA LEU A 248 9.86 -16.36 -16.75
C LEU A 248 8.90 -16.78 -17.86
N ASP A 249 8.20 -17.92 -17.70
CA ASP A 249 7.28 -18.47 -18.71
C ASP A 249 6.15 -17.48 -19.08
N TYR A 250 5.69 -16.69 -18.10
CA TYR A 250 4.58 -15.74 -18.28
C TYR A 250 5.02 -14.27 -18.26
N ASN A 251 6.33 -13.98 -18.29
CA ASN A 251 6.90 -12.63 -18.25
C ASN A 251 6.34 -11.78 -17.08
N LYS A 252 6.34 -12.35 -15.89
CA LYS A 252 5.90 -11.70 -14.65
C LYS A 252 7.10 -11.33 -13.77
N GLY A 253 6.89 -10.44 -12.78
CA GLY A 253 7.84 -10.24 -11.69
C GLY A 253 7.68 -11.30 -10.59
N ILE A 254 8.47 -11.17 -9.54
CA ILE A 254 8.42 -12.04 -8.34
C ILE A 254 8.26 -11.17 -7.10
N ASP A 255 7.36 -11.53 -6.19
CA ASP A 255 7.26 -10.91 -4.85
C ASP A 255 6.87 -11.99 -3.83
N ILE A 256 7.86 -12.51 -3.11
CA ILE A 256 7.68 -13.60 -2.14
C ILE A 256 7.58 -13.07 -0.71
N HIS A 257 6.71 -13.67 0.11
CA HIS A 257 6.71 -13.50 1.56
C HIS A 257 7.80 -14.37 2.17
N LEU A 258 8.63 -13.78 3.01
CA LEU A 258 9.67 -14.50 3.75
C LEU A 258 9.65 -14.09 5.22
N HIS A 259 8.92 -14.87 6.05
CA HIS A 259 8.87 -14.69 7.51
C HIS A 259 9.89 -15.56 8.22
N GLU A 260 10.47 -16.56 7.53
CA GLU A 260 11.48 -17.43 8.07
C GLU A 260 12.67 -16.63 8.59
N MET A 261 13.02 -16.89 9.85
CA MET A 261 14.19 -16.30 10.52
C MET A 261 15.32 -17.33 10.59
N GLY A 262 16.54 -16.84 10.73
CA GLY A 262 17.71 -17.71 10.87
C GLY A 262 18.15 -18.37 9.55
N PRO A 263 18.78 -19.60 9.64
CA PRO A 263 19.49 -20.19 8.49
C PRO A 263 18.63 -20.42 7.26
N SER A 264 17.41 -20.95 7.38
CA SER A 264 16.52 -21.22 6.23
C SER A 264 16.12 -19.95 5.48
N GLY A 265 15.78 -18.88 6.20
CA GLY A 265 15.46 -17.61 5.58
C GLY A 265 16.68 -16.99 4.87
N VAL A 266 17.86 -17.05 5.49
CA VAL A 266 19.10 -16.57 4.85
C VAL A 266 19.44 -17.38 3.59
N GLU A 267 19.26 -18.69 3.62
CA GLU A 267 19.50 -19.55 2.47
C GLU A 267 18.49 -19.29 1.34
N THR A 268 17.21 -19.05 1.68
CA THR A 268 16.20 -18.61 0.70
C THR A 268 16.61 -17.32 0.00
N ILE A 269 17.12 -16.32 0.74
CA ILE A 269 17.61 -15.07 0.15
C ILE A 269 18.77 -15.34 -0.81
N LYS A 270 19.77 -16.14 -0.39
CA LYS A 270 20.95 -16.47 -1.21
C LYS A 270 20.54 -17.22 -2.48
N TYR A 271 19.65 -18.19 -2.35
CA TYR A 271 19.18 -18.99 -3.49
C TYR A 271 18.42 -18.14 -4.50
N LEU A 272 17.51 -17.26 -4.03
CA LEU A 272 16.80 -16.35 -4.91
C LEU A 272 17.74 -15.36 -5.61
N ILE A 273 18.77 -14.83 -4.91
CA ILE A 273 19.80 -13.98 -5.51
C ILE A 273 20.52 -14.74 -6.65
N ALA A 274 20.91 -15.99 -6.42
CA ALA A 274 21.56 -16.81 -7.44
C ALA A 274 20.66 -16.98 -8.67
N LYS A 275 19.38 -17.32 -8.47
CA LYS A 275 18.40 -17.47 -9.54
C LYS A 275 18.14 -16.17 -10.33
N VAL A 276 18.10 -15.02 -9.66
CA VAL A 276 17.96 -13.72 -10.35
C VAL A 276 19.21 -13.38 -11.16
N ASN A 277 20.41 -13.70 -10.66
CA ASN A 277 21.65 -13.49 -11.40
C ASN A 277 21.75 -14.41 -12.65
N GLU A 278 21.23 -15.64 -12.55
CA GLU A 278 21.10 -16.57 -13.70
C GLU A 278 20.09 -16.04 -14.74
N ASN A 279 19.14 -15.19 -14.32
CA ASN A 279 18.04 -14.68 -15.14
C ASN A 279 17.93 -13.14 -15.08
N PRO A 280 18.81 -12.40 -15.78
CA PRO A 280 18.87 -10.92 -15.68
C PRO A 280 17.56 -10.18 -15.98
N GLY A 281 16.64 -10.79 -16.72
CA GLY A 281 15.31 -10.24 -16.98
C GLY A 281 14.44 -10.07 -15.73
N LEU A 282 14.80 -10.70 -14.59
CA LEU A 282 14.15 -10.57 -13.29
C LEU A 282 14.76 -9.47 -12.41
N MET A 283 15.93 -8.93 -12.77
CA MET A 283 16.54 -7.82 -12.03
C MET A 283 15.63 -6.58 -12.04
N GLY A 284 15.38 -6.02 -10.85
CA GLY A 284 14.46 -4.88 -10.67
C GLY A 284 12.97 -5.25 -10.74
N LYS A 285 12.64 -6.53 -11.01
CA LYS A 285 11.29 -7.08 -10.97
C LYS A 285 11.11 -8.14 -9.88
N THR A 286 12.11 -8.34 -9.01
CA THR A 286 12.08 -9.31 -7.92
C THR A 286 12.09 -8.58 -6.58
N TYR A 287 11.20 -8.99 -5.68
CA TYR A 287 11.03 -8.42 -4.35
C TYR A 287 10.92 -9.53 -3.31
N ILE A 288 11.35 -9.22 -2.08
CA ILE A 288 11.12 -10.05 -0.91
C ILE A 288 10.35 -9.22 0.11
N SER A 289 9.14 -9.62 0.37
CA SER A 289 8.27 -9.02 1.37
C SER A 289 8.59 -9.59 2.75
N HIS A 290 8.56 -8.73 3.79
CA HIS A 290 8.99 -8.97 5.17
C HIS A 290 10.48 -9.21 5.31
N CYS A 291 11.01 -10.29 4.76
CA CYS A 291 12.42 -10.66 4.74
C CYS A 291 13.06 -10.68 6.15
N PHE A 292 12.36 -11.28 7.13
CA PHE A 292 12.74 -11.21 8.55
C PHE A 292 14.10 -11.84 8.87
N ALA A 293 14.60 -12.74 8.00
CA ALA A 293 15.95 -13.29 8.14
C ALA A 293 17.04 -12.21 8.23
N LEU A 294 16.86 -11.07 7.56
CA LEU A 294 17.84 -9.97 7.60
C LEU A 294 18.00 -9.39 9.01
N SER A 295 16.99 -9.50 9.88
CA SER A 295 17.08 -9.04 11.27
C SER A 295 18.00 -9.91 12.15
N THR A 296 18.39 -11.09 11.66
CA THR A 296 19.27 -12.01 12.37
C THR A 296 20.74 -11.88 11.97
N LEU A 297 21.03 -11.10 10.93
CA LEU A 297 22.39 -10.88 10.42
C LEU A 297 23.01 -9.60 10.98
N GLN A 298 24.33 -9.62 11.17
CA GLN A 298 25.11 -8.50 11.67
C GLN A 298 26.49 -8.43 11.00
N GLY A 299 27.17 -7.30 11.12
CA GLY A 299 28.54 -7.12 10.65
C GLY A 299 28.73 -7.45 9.16
N ASP A 300 29.77 -8.22 8.87
CA ASP A 300 30.17 -8.57 7.51
C ASP A 300 29.14 -9.44 6.79
N ASP A 301 28.45 -10.33 7.51
CA ASP A 301 27.39 -11.17 6.92
C ASP A 301 26.22 -10.34 6.40
N LEU A 302 25.78 -9.35 7.18
CA LEU A 302 24.72 -8.43 6.75
C LEU A 302 25.18 -7.59 5.56
N THR A 303 26.40 -7.04 5.61
CA THR A 303 26.99 -6.23 4.55
C THR A 303 27.06 -7.01 3.23
N ALA A 304 27.58 -8.24 3.28
CA ALA A 304 27.68 -9.10 2.10
C ALA A 304 26.33 -9.45 1.45
N ILE A 305 25.28 -9.66 2.26
CA ILE A 305 23.94 -9.92 1.72
C ILE A 305 23.34 -8.65 1.12
N ILE A 306 23.52 -7.48 1.76
CA ILE A 306 23.07 -6.19 1.23
C ILE A 306 23.68 -5.91 -0.15
N GLU A 307 25.00 -6.09 -0.30
CA GLU A 307 25.69 -5.91 -1.57
C GLU A 307 25.13 -6.84 -2.67
N LYS A 308 24.89 -8.10 -2.34
CA LYS A 308 24.31 -9.06 -3.29
C LYS A 308 22.89 -8.71 -3.70
N LEU A 309 22.04 -8.27 -2.76
CA LEU A 309 20.68 -7.82 -3.03
C LEU A 309 20.69 -6.58 -3.95
N ALA A 310 21.55 -5.59 -3.65
CA ALA A 310 21.69 -4.37 -4.45
C ALA A 310 22.15 -4.68 -5.87
N ASN A 311 23.19 -5.53 -6.02
CA ASN A 311 23.74 -5.94 -7.33
C ASN A 311 22.72 -6.72 -8.17
N ALA A 312 21.93 -7.61 -7.56
CA ALA A 312 20.84 -8.33 -8.21
C ALA A 312 19.58 -7.47 -8.41
N LYS A 313 19.59 -6.22 -7.93
CA LYS A 313 18.43 -5.30 -7.94
C LYS A 313 17.17 -5.92 -7.35
N ILE A 314 17.30 -6.72 -6.29
CA ILE A 314 16.18 -7.29 -5.54
C ILE A 314 15.73 -6.27 -4.51
N GLY A 315 14.44 -5.89 -4.56
CA GLY A 315 13.85 -4.97 -3.61
C GLY A 315 13.35 -5.66 -2.33
N ILE A 316 13.30 -4.91 -1.24
CA ILE A 316 12.71 -5.36 0.03
C ILE A 316 11.45 -4.56 0.32
N VAL A 317 10.35 -5.24 0.66
CA VAL A 317 9.12 -4.59 1.12
C VAL A 317 8.93 -4.90 2.59
N SER A 318 9.23 -3.91 3.44
CA SER A 318 9.12 -4.05 4.90
C SER A 318 7.82 -3.47 5.42
N THR A 319 7.10 -4.23 6.22
CA THR A 319 5.91 -3.74 6.95
C THR A 319 6.28 -2.89 8.17
N ILE A 320 7.58 -2.69 8.42
CA ILE A 320 8.14 -2.02 9.59
C ILE A 320 7.55 -2.63 10.87
N PRO A 321 7.89 -3.91 11.15
CA PRO A 321 7.31 -4.63 12.28
C PRO A 321 7.70 -4.00 13.61
N ILE A 322 6.75 -4.00 14.56
CA ILE A 322 6.99 -3.56 15.94
C ILE A 322 7.20 -4.80 16.82
N GLY A 323 8.12 -4.73 17.75
CA GLY A 323 8.36 -5.78 18.72
C GLY A 323 9.73 -6.42 18.58
N LYS A 324 9.78 -7.76 18.48
CA LYS A 324 11.04 -8.53 18.53
C LYS A 324 11.87 -8.50 17.25
N ILE A 325 11.30 -8.06 16.13
CA ILE A 325 11.96 -8.04 14.82
C ILE A 325 12.43 -6.62 14.54
N TYR A 326 13.74 -6.43 14.45
CA TYR A 326 14.34 -5.14 14.12
C TYR A 326 15.06 -5.25 12.78
N MET A 327 14.38 -4.81 11.71
CA MET A 327 14.90 -4.90 10.36
C MET A 327 16.04 -3.90 10.13
N PRO A 328 17.11 -4.25 9.40
CA PRO A 328 18.24 -3.35 9.12
C PRO A 328 17.90 -2.35 7.99
N ILE A 329 16.75 -1.67 8.03
CA ILE A 329 16.26 -0.78 6.97
C ILE A 329 17.27 0.33 6.65
N PRO A 330 17.87 1.04 7.63
CA PRO A 330 18.84 2.09 7.32
C PRO A 330 20.08 1.55 6.58
N GLN A 331 20.56 0.34 6.95
CA GLN A 331 21.71 -0.30 6.30
C GLN A 331 21.35 -0.74 4.88
N LEU A 332 20.17 -1.30 4.65
CA LEU A 332 19.66 -1.67 3.33
C LEU A 332 19.61 -0.46 2.40
N ILE A 333 19.03 0.65 2.86
CA ILE A 333 18.93 1.90 2.07
C ILE A 333 20.34 2.43 1.78
N LYS A 334 21.22 2.49 2.77
CA LYS A 334 22.60 2.95 2.61
C LYS A 334 23.39 2.07 1.61
N GLY A 335 23.12 0.77 1.61
CA GLY A 335 23.74 -0.18 0.68
C GLY A 335 23.11 -0.21 -0.72
N GLY A 336 22.17 0.66 -1.03
CA GLY A 336 21.57 0.80 -2.36
C GLY A 336 20.43 -0.18 -2.66
N VAL A 337 19.92 -0.91 -1.66
CA VAL A 337 18.74 -1.77 -1.83
C VAL A 337 17.49 -0.89 -1.91
N ASN A 338 16.63 -1.16 -2.90
CA ASN A 338 15.33 -0.52 -2.99
C ASN A 338 14.42 -1.03 -1.86
N VAL A 339 14.20 -0.20 -0.85
CA VAL A 339 13.32 -0.52 0.29
C VAL A 339 12.02 0.24 0.17
N MET A 340 10.91 -0.50 0.17
CA MET A 340 9.56 0.03 0.17
C MET A 340 8.81 -0.46 1.41
N THR A 341 7.62 0.10 1.65
CA THR A 341 6.76 -0.34 2.76
C THR A 341 5.33 -0.60 2.32
N GLY A 342 4.61 -1.35 3.13
CA GLY A 342 3.20 -1.63 2.97
C GLY A 342 2.48 -1.82 4.30
N THR A 343 1.16 -1.75 4.25
CA THR A 343 0.32 -1.97 5.43
C THR A 343 0.21 -3.43 5.80
N ASP A 344 0.37 -4.34 4.83
CA ASP A 344 0.15 -5.78 4.94
C ASP A 344 -1.33 -6.09 5.22
N CYS A 345 -1.65 -6.48 6.41
CA CYS A 345 -3.01 -6.72 6.88
C CYS A 345 -3.65 -5.43 7.38
N VAL A 346 -4.85 -5.12 6.90
CA VAL A 346 -5.69 -4.06 7.44
C VAL A 346 -7.01 -4.67 7.88
N VAL A 347 -7.15 -4.87 9.20
CA VAL A 347 -8.36 -5.43 9.82
C VAL A 347 -8.78 -6.76 9.18
N ASP A 348 -7.98 -7.81 9.37
CA ASP A 348 -8.29 -9.15 8.92
C ASP A 348 -8.11 -10.20 10.03
N HIS A 349 -8.16 -11.49 9.68
CA HIS A 349 -7.99 -12.57 10.65
C HIS A 349 -6.54 -12.80 11.08
N TRP A 350 -5.56 -12.24 10.35
CA TRP A 350 -4.14 -12.24 10.74
C TRP A 350 -3.86 -11.16 11.76
N GLN A 351 -4.39 -9.95 11.54
CA GLN A 351 -4.17 -8.79 12.42
C GLN A 351 -5.41 -7.88 12.46
N PRO A 352 -5.85 -7.43 13.66
CA PRO A 352 -6.95 -6.47 13.78
C PRO A 352 -6.50 -5.02 13.59
N PHE A 353 -5.20 -4.79 13.36
CA PHE A 353 -4.61 -3.46 13.27
C PHE A 353 -4.62 -2.93 11.85
N GLY A 354 -4.19 -1.67 11.72
CA GLY A 354 -3.98 -0.99 10.46
C GLY A 354 -4.94 0.16 10.24
N THR A 355 -4.36 1.34 10.04
CA THR A 355 -5.09 2.57 9.72
C THR A 355 -5.20 2.80 8.21
N GLY A 356 -4.50 1.99 7.39
CA GLY A 356 -4.35 2.21 5.96
C GLY A 356 -3.41 3.37 5.60
N SER A 357 -2.67 3.95 6.58
CA SER A 357 -1.85 5.14 6.35
C SER A 357 -0.39 4.78 6.08
N MET A 358 0.12 5.17 4.93
CA MET A 358 1.53 5.06 4.58
C MET A 358 2.38 6.15 5.25
N ILE A 359 1.77 7.31 5.56
CA ILE A 359 2.42 8.36 6.38
C ILE A 359 2.72 7.79 7.77
N GLN A 360 1.79 7.02 8.35
CA GLN A 360 2.04 6.34 9.64
C GLN A 360 3.20 5.32 9.55
N LYS A 361 3.40 4.67 8.40
CA LYS A 361 4.56 3.80 8.20
C LYS A 361 5.87 4.59 8.17
N ALA A 362 5.88 5.75 7.50
CA ALA A 362 7.03 6.65 7.51
C ALA A 362 7.32 7.21 8.91
N ASN A 363 6.29 7.60 9.66
CA ASN A 363 6.39 8.01 11.07
C ASN A 363 6.97 6.88 11.94
N ARG A 364 6.44 5.67 11.82
CA ARG A 364 6.94 4.50 12.55
C ARG A 364 8.42 4.22 12.23
N MET A 365 8.82 4.35 10.97
CA MET A 365 10.22 4.24 10.57
C MET A 365 11.07 5.30 11.27
N ALA A 366 10.61 6.55 11.30
CA ALA A 366 11.33 7.64 11.97
C ALA A 366 11.53 7.36 13.47
N GLU A 367 10.46 7.00 14.18
CA GLU A 367 10.51 6.68 15.61
C GLU A 367 11.42 5.47 15.90
N MET A 368 11.28 4.37 15.14
CA MET A 368 12.06 3.15 15.38
C MET A 368 13.56 3.32 15.16
N TYR A 369 13.96 4.18 14.22
CA TYR A 369 15.38 4.37 13.87
C TYR A 369 15.94 5.72 14.36
N GLY A 370 15.23 6.40 15.29
CA GLY A 370 15.70 7.63 15.93
C GLY A 370 15.90 8.81 14.95
N LYS A 371 15.08 8.89 13.91
CA LYS A 371 15.10 9.97 12.93
C LYS A 371 14.24 11.12 13.45
N SER A 372 14.87 12.18 13.97
CA SER A 372 14.19 13.27 14.67
C SER A 372 14.56 14.66 14.15
N ASP A 373 15.59 14.79 13.32
CA ASP A 373 15.99 16.02 12.65
C ASP A 373 15.20 16.26 11.37
N GLU A 374 15.14 17.51 10.91
CA GLU A 374 14.35 17.95 9.75
C GLU A 374 14.69 17.15 8.49
N TYR A 375 15.99 16.94 8.23
CA TYR A 375 16.43 16.18 7.05
C TYR A 375 16.00 14.72 7.13
N SER A 376 16.37 14.03 8.20
CA SER A 376 16.08 12.59 8.36
C SER A 376 14.58 12.29 8.34
N LEU A 377 13.76 13.14 8.98
CA LEU A 377 12.29 13.02 8.95
C LEU A 377 11.77 13.15 7.50
N SER A 378 12.20 14.18 6.77
CA SER A 378 11.77 14.37 5.39
C SER A 378 12.15 13.18 4.48
N ARG A 379 13.32 12.55 4.72
CA ARG A 379 13.78 11.36 3.96
C ARG A 379 12.97 10.11 4.29
N CYS A 380 12.39 9.99 5.49
CA CYS A 380 11.52 8.87 5.83
C CYS A 380 10.27 8.78 4.93
N LEU A 381 9.85 9.88 4.32
CA LEU A 381 8.75 9.87 3.34
C LEU A 381 9.04 8.98 2.12
N LYS A 382 10.32 8.82 1.71
CA LYS A 382 10.72 7.99 0.56
C LYS A 382 10.13 6.59 0.59
N ILE A 383 10.06 5.97 1.79
CA ILE A 383 9.57 4.60 1.92
C ILE A 383 8.07 4.46 1.58
N ALA A 384 7.31 5.54 1.76
CA ALA A 384 5.87 5.60 1.53
C ALA A 384 5.49 6.08 0.11
N THR A 385 6.45 6.57 -0.68
CA THR A 385 6.22 7.21 -1.98
C THR A 385 6.99 6.57 -3.13
N ARG A 386 7.48 5.34 -2.95
CA ARG A 386 8.37 4.66 -3.91
C ARG A 386 9.63 5.49 -4.23
N GLY A 387 10.18 6.17 -3.23
CA GLY A 387 11.39 6.97 -3.34
C GLY A 387 11.20 8.42 -3.80
N LEU A 388 9.99 8.83 -4.20
CA LEU A 388 9.73 10.20 -4.65
C LEU A 388 9.53 11.14 -3.47
N THR A 389 10.30 12.25 -3.44
CA THR A 389 10.16 13.33 -2.45
C THR A 389 10.17 14.68 -3.15
N PRO A 390 9.65 15.76 -2.54
CA PRO A 390 9.69 17.09 -3.14
C PRO A 390 11.11 17.58 -3.44
N LEU A 391 12.02 17.35 -2.49
CA LEU A 391 13.44 17.68 -2.61
C LEU A 391 14.29 16.43 -2.76
N ASP A 392 15.38 16.51 -3.51
CA ASP A 392 16.42 15.48 -3.51
C ASP A 392 17.28 15.55 -2.21
N ASP A 393 18.30 14.72 -2.11
CA ASP A 393 19.11 14.62 -0.89
C ASP A 393 20.00 15.85 -0.69
N ASP A 394 20.23 16.65 -1.72
CA ASP A 394 20.96 17.91 -1.67
C ASP A 394 20.06 19.12 -1.38
N GLY A 395 18.75 18.94 -1.35
CA GLY A 395 17.75 19.97 -1.12
C GLY A 395 17.29 20.70 -2.38
N LYS A 396 17.58 20.16 -3.56
CA LYS A 396 17.10 20.71 -4.82
C LYS A 396 15.70 20.18 -5.10
N MET A 397 14.81 21.06 -5.53
CA MET A 397 13.44 20.69 -5.92
C MET A 397 13.45 19.69 -7.07
N GLN A 398 12.89 18.51 -6.85
CA GLN A 398 12.80 17.45 -7.85
C GLN A 398 11.36 17.10 -8.23
N TRP A 399 10.39 17.47 -7.40
CA TRP A 399 8.97 17.27 -7.64
C TRP A 399 8.15 18.39 -6.98
N PRO A 400 7.01 18.84 -7.59
CA PRO A 400 6.51 18.47 -8.90
C PRO A 400 7.26 19.18 -10.04
N LYS A 401 7.33 18.55 -11.20
CA LYS A 401 7.84 19.14 -12.45
C LYS A 401 6.75 19.23 -13.49
N VAL A 402 6.87 20.15 -14.42
CA VAL A 402 6.02 20.20 -15.61
C VAL A 402 6.19 18.90 -16.40
N GLY A 403 5.07 18.26 -16.71
CA GLY A 403 5.02 16.94 -17.37
C GLY A 403 4.86 15.76 -16.42
N ASP A 404 5.10 15.92 -15.12
CA ASP A 404 4.82 14.85 -14.13
C ASP A 404 3.30 14.61 -14.03
N LYS A 405 2.92 13.35 -13.68
CA LYS A 405 1.54 13.02 -13.34
C LYS A 405 1.09 13.80 -12.11
N ALA A 406 -0.11 14.35 -12.17
CA ALA A 406 -0.72 15.09 -11.08
C ALA A 406 -1.37 14.12 -10.06
N ASP A 407 -0.53 13.28 -9.44
CA ASP A 407 -0.87 12.36 -8.36
C ASP A 407 -0.28 12.92 -7.05
N PHE A 408 -1.12 13.56 -6.24
CA PHE A 408 -0.65 14.30 -5.07
C PHE A 408 -1.67 14.36 -3.93
N ILE A 409 -1.16 14.66 -2.75
CA ILE A 409 -1.96 14.94 -1.55
C ILE A 409 -1.75 16.38 -1.10
N LEU A 410 -2.78 16.94 -0.46
CA LEU A 410 -2.74 18.23 0.22
C LEU A 410 -2.90 18.01 1.73
N LEU A 411 -2.05 18.66 2.52
CA LEU A 411 -2.01 18.54 3.98
C LEU A 411 -1.74 19.91 4.63
N SER A 412 -2.27 20.11 5.84
CA SER A 412 -1.98 21.29 6.66
C SER A 412 -0.69 21.06 7.44
N ALA A 413 0.45 21.38 6.83
CA ALA A 413 1.78 21.22 7.43
C ALA A 413 2.76 22.26 6.90
N ALA A 414 3.86 22.49 7.64
CA ALA A 414 4.95 23.34 7.21
C ALA A 414 5.88 22.63 6.21
N SER A 415 6.16 21.34 6.42
CA SER A 415 7.10 20.54 5.62
C SER A 415 6.75 19.05 5.62
N SER A 416 7.40 18.29 4.72
CA SER A 416 7.32 16.83 4.72
C SER A 416 7.88 16.21 6.01
N ALA A 417 8.84 16.86 6.67
CA ALA A 417 9.34 16.45 7.97
C ALA A 417 8.24 16.52 9.04
N GLU A 418 7.48 17.63 9.10
CA GLU A 418 6.32 17.75 9.99
C GLU A 418 5.26 16.71 9.67
N VAL A 419 4.96 16.47 8.39
CA VAL A 419 3.98 15.44 7.98
C VAL A 419 4.35 14.08 8.55
N VAL A 420 5.60 13.70 8.46
CA VAL A 420 6.11 12.43 9.01
C VAL A 420 6.07 12.44 10.53
N ALA A 421 6.62 13.47 11.17
CA ALA A 421 6.72 13.56 12.64
C ALA A 421 5.35 13.57 13.33
N ARG A 422 4.36 14.25 12.73
CA ARG A 422 3.02 14.44 13.32
C ARG A 422 1.97 13.46 12.80
N ASN A 423 2.34 12.59 11.86
CA ASN A 423 1.38 11.73 11.17
C ASN A 423 0.16 12.54 10.65
N THR A 424 0.47 13.64 9.95
CA THR A 424 -0.51 14.67 9.58
C THR A 424 -1.64 14.08 8.73
N PRO A 425 -2.91 14.36 9.05
CA PRO A 425 -4.05 13.92 8.25
C PRO A 425 -4.03 14.51 6.84
N VAL A 426 -4.52 13.73 5.88
CA VAL A 426 -4.67 14.14 4.49
C VAL A 426 -5.97 14.93 4.30
N ASN A 427 -5.89 16.14 3.76
CA ASN A 427 -7.03 16.98 3.47
C ASN A 427 -7.66 16.65 2.11
N ALA A 428 -6.85 16.34 1.10
CA ALA A 428 -7.32 15.93 -0.21
C ALA A 428 -6.30 15.02 -0.90
N LEU A 429 -6.81 14.13 -1.75
CA LEU A 429 -6.02 13.30 -2.66
C LEU A 429 -6.48 13.55 -4.09
N PHE A 430 -5.51 13.73 -4.97
CA PHE A 430 -5.70 13.84 -6.42
C PHE A 430 -4.94 12.72 -7.13
N ARG A 431 -5.56 12.13 -8.16
CA ARG A 431 -4.94 11.16 -9.05
C ARG A 431 -5.24 11.51 -10.50
N GLY A 432 -4.20 11.63 -11.32
CA GLY A 432 -4.33 12.09 -12.69
C GLY A 432 -5.07 13.43 -12.77
N GLY A 433 -4.81 14.33 -11.81
CA GLY A 433 -5.48 15.61 -11.70
C GLY A 433 -6.93 15.57 -11.24
N LYS A 434 -7.54 14.41 -11.08
CA LYS A 434 -8.91 14.30 -10.54
C LYS A 434 -8.86 14.18 -9.03
N LYS A 435 -9.70 14.96 -8.33
CA LYS A 435 -9.84 14.84 -6.88
C LYS A 435 -10.60 13.55 -6.55
N VAL A 436 -9.94 12.61 -5.85
CA VAL A 436 -10.51 11.29 -5.50
C VAL A 436 -10.89 11.19 -4.03
N TYR A 437 -10.36 12.09 -3.20
CA TYR A 437 -10.74 12.21 -1.79
C TYR A 437 -10.68 13.67 -1.31
N GLN A 438 -11.58 14.02 -0.42
CA GLN A 438 -11.62 15.30 0.31
C GLN A 438 -12.08 15.02 1.73
N ALA A 439 -11.30 15.43 2.72
CA ALA A 439 -11.72 15.42 4.11
C ALA A 439 -12.95 16.31 4.32
N LEU A 440 -13.87 15.87 5.16
CA LEU A 440 -14.97 16.73 5.60
C LEU A 440 -14.37 17.90 6.38
N GLN A 441 -14.78 19.11 6.04
CA GLN A 441 -14.44 20.28 6.87
C GLN A 441 -15.18 20.13 8.20
N ALA A 442 -14.39 20.15 9.31
CA ALA A 442 -14.94 20.11 10.65
C ALA A 442 -15.66 21.43 11.00
#